data_98a39ae964bd65e51b5fed96db437333
#
_entry.id   98a39ae964bd65e51b5fed96db437333
#
_cell.length_a   1.000
_cell.length_b   1.000
_cell.length_c   1.000
_cell.angle_alpha   90.00
_cell.angle_beta   90.00
_cell.angle_gamma   90.00
#
_symmetry.space_group_name_H-M   'P 1'
#
loop_
_entity.id
_entity.type
_entity.pdbx_description
1 polymer ?
#
loop_
_entity_poly.entity_id
_entity_poly.type
_entity_poly.pdbx_seq_one_letter_code
_entity_poly.pdbx_strand_id
1 'polypeptide(L)'
;MRLLIIKPSSLGDIICSLPVAQSIRDQLPSAEISWVVKSRFADIVRRCPTINGEIIEFQHAPGVRGILAIARVMQTLRKRHYDAVLDFQGLLRSGLMTWAAHAPVKIGIADAREGSRLACTHI
;
A
#
# COMPACT_ATOMS: atom_id res chain seq x y z
N MET A 1 6.15 -14.44 6.22
CA MET A 1 5.70 -13.07 6.61
C MET A 1 5.01 -12.42 5.42
N ARG A 2 3.87 -11.82 5.65
CA ARG A 2 3.09 -11.14 4.61
C ARG A 2 3.10 -9.64 4.86
N LEU A 3 3.61 -8.89 3.88
CA LEU A 3 3.72 -7.43 3.96
C LEU A 3 2.87 -6.77 2.89
N LEU A 4 2.25 -5.65 3.23
CA LEU A 4 1.50 -4.84 2.28
C LEU A 4 2.13 -3.45 2.20
N ILE A 5 2.43 -3.00 0.98
CA ILE A 5 2.90 -1.64 0.73
C ILE A 5 1.75 -0.86 0.08
N ILE A 6 1.44 0.30 0.64
CA ILE A 6 0.43 1.21 0.09
C ILE A 6 1.15 2.41 -0.52
N LYS A 7 1.31 2.38 -1.84
CA LYS A 7 1.88 3.47 -2.63
C LYS A 7 1.14 3.55 -3.97
N PRO A 8 -0.05 4.19 -3.98
CA PRO A 8 -0.91 4.21 -5.17
C PRO A 8 -0.36 5.06 -6.31
N SER A 9 0.38 6.12 -6.04
CA SER A 9 0.85 7.09 -7.03
C SER A 9 2.02 7.91 -6.46
N SER A 10 2.71 8.71 -7.22
CA SER A 10 2.66 8.80 -8.66
C SER A 10 3.77 7.92 -9.26
N LEU A 11 3.94 7.95 -10.59
CA LEU A 11 4.90 7.08 -11.26
C LEU A 11 6.32 7.19 -10.69
N GLY A 12 6.84 8.42 -10.56
CA GLY A 12 8.18 8.64 -10.02
C GLY A 12 8.31 8.17 -8.56
N ASP A 13 7.28 8.42 -7.75
CA ASP A 13 7.27 8.01 -6.35
C ASP A 13 7.24 6.48 -6.22
N ILE A 14 6.51 5.80 -7.09
CA ILE A 14 6.47 4.33 -7.10
C ILE A 14 7.85 3.79 -7.46
N ILE A 15 8.48 4.33 -8.50
CA ILE A 15 9.82 3.92 -8.91
C ILE A 15 10.82 4.11 -7.77
N CYS A 16 10.75 5.23 -7.05
CA CYS A 16 11.63 5.51 -5.91
C CYS A 16 11.35 4.57 -4.72
N SER A 17 10.15 4.00 -4.63
CA SER A 17 9.79 3.09 -3.55
C SER A 17 10.21 1.65 -3.80
N LEU A 18 10.45 1.26 -5.06
CA LEU A 18 10.85 -0.11 -5.40
C LEU A 18 12.18 -0.52 -4.74
N PRO A 19 13.22 0.33 -4.69
CA PRO A 19 14.44 -0.02 -3.96
C PRO A 19 14.22 -0.29 -2.47
N VAL A 20 13.26 0.41 -1.85
CA VAL A 20 12.90 0.16 -0.44
C VAL A 20 12.31 -1.24 -0.31
N ALA A 21 11.43 -1.63 -1.22
CA ALA A 21 10.88 -2.99 -1.25
C ALA A 21 11.98 -4.03 -1.45
N GLN A 22 12.97 -3.75 -2.28
CA GLN A 22 14.11 -4.65 -2.50
C GLN A 22 14.95 -4.79 -1.22
N SER A 23 15.18 -3.70 -0.49
CA SER A 23 15.87 -3.76 0.80
C SER A 23 15.14 -4.64 1.80
N ILE A 24 13.81 -4.55 1.83
CA ILE A 24 12.98 -5.41 2.68
C ILE A 24 13.14 -6.86 2.27
N ARG A 25 13.13 -7.15 0.97
CA ARG A 25 13.33 -8.49 0.43
C ARG A 25 14.69 -9.05 0.82
N ASP A 26 15.73 -8.23 0.75
CA ASP A 26 17.09 -8.65 1.10
C ASP A 26 17.23 -9.05 2.57
N GLN A 27 16.50 -8.35 3.45
CA GLN A 27 16.51 -8.62 4.88
C GLN A 27 15.53 -9.72 5.28
N LEU A 28 14.44 -9.89 4.53
CA LEU A 28 13.39 -10.88 4.78
C LEU A 28 13.14 -11.68 3.50
N PRO A 29 14.04 -12.60 3.12
CA PRO A 29 13.98 -13.26 1.81
C PRO A 29 12.71 -14.06 1.54
N SER A 30 12.05 -14.55 2.60
CA SER A 30 10.83 -15.34 2.47
C SER A 30 9.55 -14.50 2.56
N ALA A 31 9.66 -13.18 2.68
CA ALA A 31 8.49 -12.32 2.80
C ALA A 31 7.66 -12.31 1.51
N GLU A 32 6.34 -12.34 1.65
CA GLU A 32 5.41 -12.09 0.55
C GLU A 32 5.04 -10.61 0.58
N ILE A 33 5.39 -9.89 -0.49
CA ILE A 33 5.17 -8.44 -0.57
C ILE A 33 4.04 -8.17 -1.55
N SER A 34 2.95 -7.60 -1.04
CA SER A 34 1.80 -7.15 -1.82
C SER A 34 1.83 -5.63 -1.94
N TRP A 35 1.11 -5.09 -2.92
CA TRP A 35 1.15 -3.66 -3.21
C TRP A 35 -0.22 -3.15 -3.60
N VAL A 36 -0.61 -1.99 -3.07
CA VAL A 36 -1.80 -1.26 -3.51
C VAL A 36 -1.36 -0.14 -4.43
N VAL A 37 -1.89 -0.12 -5.65
CA VAL A 37 -1.48 0.83 -6.70
C VAL A 37 -2.66 1.25 -7.55
N LYS A 38 -2.62 2.48 -8.09
CA LYS A 38 -3.58 2.89 -9.12
C LYS A 38 -3.38 2.06 -10.38
N SER A 39 -4.47 1.67 -11.02
CA SER A 39 -4.44 0.80 -12.20
C SER A 39 -3.51 1.30 -13.30
N ARG A 40 -3.45 2.62 -13.50
CA ARG A 40 -2.59 3.21 -14.55
C ARG A 40 -1.10 2.98 -14.32
N PHE A 41 -0.68 2.65 -13.09
CA PHE A 41 0.73 2.42 -12.74
C PHE A 41 1.02 0.95 -12.40
N ALA A 42 0.02 0.08 -12.48
CA ALA A 42 0.15 -1.30 -12.01
C ALA A 42 1.18 -2.10 -12.78
N ASP A 43 1.38 -1.83 -14.08
CA ASP A 43 2.31 -2.60 -14.91
C ASP A 43 3.74 -2.50 -14.39
N ILE A 44 4.15 -1.35 -13.87
CA ILE A 44 5.50 -1.16 -13.34
C ILE A 44 5.70 -2.06 -12.12
N VAL A 45 4.71 -2.11 -11.23
CA VAL A 45 4.77 -2.95 -10.04
C VAL A 45 4.76 -4.42 -10.43
N ARG A 46 3.95 -4.82 -11.42
CA ARG A 46 3.90 -6.20 -11.90
C ARG A 46 5.21 -6.68 -12.49
N ARG A 47 5.97 -5.79 -13.10
CA ARG A 47 7.26 -6.13 -13.71
C ARG A 47 8.39 -6.24 -12.70
N CYS A 48 8.15 -5.90 -11.44
CA CYS A 48 9.15 -5.98 -10.40
C CYS A 48 9.05 -7.34 -9.68
N PRO A 49 10.03 -8.24 -9.85
CA PRO A 49 9.96 -9.57 -9.21
C PRO A 49 10.01 -9.51 -7.69
N THR A 50 10.45 -8.40 -7.11
CA THR A 50 10.42 -8.19 -5.66
C THR A 50 9.00 -8.25 -5.10
N ILE A 51 8.02 -7.80 -5.90
CA ILE A 51 6.61 -7.79 -5.50
C ILE A 51 5.99 -9.12 -5.91
N ASN A 52 6.07 -10.10 -5.02
CA ASN A 52 5.66 -11.47 -5.29
C ASN A 52 4.30 -11.85 -4.69
N GLY A 53 3.65 -10.93 -4.01
CA GLY A 53 2.31 -11.12 -3.47
C GLY A 53 1.23 -10.63 -4.41
N GLU A 54 0.12 -10.18 -3.85
CA GLU A 54 -1.02 -9.67 -4.61
C GLU A 54 -0.82 -8.20 -4.98
N ILE A 55 -1.17 -7.83 -6.20
CA ILE A 55 -1.19 -6.44 -6.63
C ILE A 55 -2.64 -6.01 -6.65
N ILE A 56 -3.01 -5.12 -5.72
CA ILE A 56 -4.37 -4.63 -5.56
C ILE A 56 -4.51 -3.31 -6.31
N GLU A 57 -5.28 -3.32 -7.39
CA GLU A 57 -5.46 -2.16 -8.25
C GLU A 57 -6.75 -1.43 -7.94
N PHE A 58 -6.74 -0.10 -8.12
CA PHE A 58 -7.96 0.68 -8.13
C PHE A 58 -7.83 1.84 -9.10
N GLN A 59 -8.96 2.32 -9.61
CA GLN A 59 -8.99 3.46 -10.51
C GLN A 59 -9.29 4.73 -9.74
N HIS A 60 -8.48 5.76 -9.97
CA HIS A 60 -8.77 7.08 -9.45
C HIS A 60 -9.91 7.71 -10.25
N ALA A 61 -10.91 8.21 -9.55
CA ALA A 61 -12.03 8.91 -10.16
C ALA A 61 -12.54 9.98 -9.20
N PRO A 62 -13.09 11.09 -9.73
CA PRO A 62 -13.67 12.12 -8.86
C PRO A 62 -15.02 11.67 -8.29
N GLY A 63 -15.39 12.28 -7.16
CA GLY A 63 -16.72 12.11 -6.55
C GLY A 63 -16.98 10.70 -6.05
N VAL A 64 -18.22 10.25 -6.22
CA VAL A 64 -18.72 8.98 -5.68
C VAL A 64 -17.95 7.78 -6.22
N ARG A 65 -17.56 7.81 -7.49
CA ARG A 65 -16.81 6.70 -8.10
C ARG A 65 -15.46 6.48 -7.41
N GLY A 66 -14.79 7.58 -7.06
CA GLY A 66 -13.53 7.51 -6.32
C GLY A 66 -13.74 6.93 -4.92
N ILE A 67 -14.80 7.36 -4.24
CA ILE A 67 -15.14 6.83 -2.91
C ILE A 67 -15.43 5.33 -2.99
N LEU A 68 -16.19 4.89 -4.00
CA LEU A 68 -16.49 3.47 -4.18
C LEU A 68 -15.25 2.65 -4.48
N ALA A 69 -14.31 3.19 -5.27
CA ALA A 69 -13.05 2.52 -5.58
C ALA A 69 -12.24 2.28 -4.30
N ILE A 70 -12.11 3.30 -3.45
CA ILE A 70 -11.42 3.19 -2.18
C ILE A 70 -12.13 2.19 -1.25
N ALA A 71 -13.46 2.25 -1.20
CA ALA A 71 -14.24 1.32 -0.38
C ALA A 71 -14.02 -0.14 -0.80
N ARG A 72 -13.91 -0.41 -2.09
CA ARG A 72 -13.61 -1.75 -2.61
C ARG A 72 -12.24 -2.23 -2.18
N VAL A 73 -11.24 -1.34 -2.24
CA VAL A 73 -9.90 -1.66 -1.76
C VAL A 73 -9.95 -2.01 -0.27
N MET A 74 -10.64 -1.19 0.52
CA MET A 74 -10.78 -1.43 1.96
C MET A 74 -11.44 -2.78 2.24
N GLN A 75 -12.47 -3.14 1.50
CA GLN A 75 -13.12 -4.46 1.63
C GLN A 75 -12.17 -5.60 1.29
N THR A 76 -11.38 -5.45 0.23
CA THR A 76 -10.38 -6.44 -0.15
C THR A 76 -9.35 -6.61 0.97
N LEU A 77 -8.85 -5.51 1.51
CA LEU A 77 -7.85 -5.56 2.58
C LEU A 77 -8.39 -6.19 3.85
N ARG A 78 -9.66 -5.97 4.17
CA ARG A 78 -10.28 -6.59 5.34
C ARG A 78 -10.36 -8.11 5.27
N LYS A 79 -10.37 -8.66 4.06
CA LYS A 79 -10.40 -10.12 3.84
C LYS A 79 -9.01 -10.74 3.88
N ARG A 80 -7.98 -9.96 3.98
CA ARG A 80 -6.59 -10.41 4.01
C ARG A 80 -5.99 -10.18 5.39
N HIS A 81 -4.98 -10.97 5.72
CA HIS A 81 -4.21 -10.81 6.94
C HIS A 81 -2.76 -10.55 6.56
N TYR A 82 -2.21 -9.46 7.08
CA TYR A 82 -0.82 -9.08 6.87
C TYR A 82 -0.09 -9.04 8.21
N ASP A 83 1.21 -9.29 8.19
CA ASP A 83 2.04 -9.13 9.39
C ASP A 83 2.41 -7.67 9.60
N ALA A 84 2.60 -6.93 8.52
CA ALA A 84 2.84 -5.49 8.57
C ALA A 84 2.28 -4.78 7.34
N VAL A 85 1.88 -3.53 7.53
CA VAL A 85 1.43 -2.63 6.46
C VAL A 85 2.33 -1.40 6.48
N LEU A 86 2.86 -1.04 5.31
CA LEU A 86 3.74 0.11 5.12
C LEU A 86 3.01 1.15 4.26
N ASP A 87 2.61 2.27 4.86
CA ASP A 87 1.95 3.37 4.16
C ASP A 87 3.01 4.37 3.70
N PHE A 88 3.39 4.29 2.43
CA PHE A 88 4.37 5.19 1.83
C PHE A 88 3.72 6.43 1.19
N GLN A 89 2.39 6.49 1.14
CA GLN A 89 1.67 7.61 0.52
C GLN A 89 1.45 8.77 1.49
N GLY A 90 1.00 8.47 2.71
CA GLY A 90 0.81 9.47 3.75
C GLY A 90 -0.39 10.39 3.54
N LEU A 91 -1.39 9.99 2.77
CA LEU A 91 -2.61 10.75 2.52
C LEU A 91 -3.79 10.12 3.23
N LEU A 92 -4.92 10.85 3.31
CA LEU A 92 -6.13 10.34 3.95
C LEU A 92 -6.59 9.02 3.32
N ARG A 93 -6.57 8.93 2.00
CA ARG A 93 -6.98 7.70 1.30
C ARG A 93 -6.12 6.51 1.67
N SER A 94 -4.80 6.68 1.71
CA SER A 94 -3.91 5.60 2.13
C SER A 94 -4.05 5.29 3.62
N GLY A 95 -4.37 6.29 4.43
CA GLY A 95 -4.66 6.10 5.85
C GLY A 95 -5.90 5.24 6.06
N LEU A 96 -6.96 5.45 5.27
CA LEU A 96 -8.16 4.62 5.33
C LEU A 96 -7.86 3.17 4.95
N MET A 97 -7.06 2.96 3.91
CA MET A 97 -6.63 1.63 3.50
C MET A 97 -5.81 0.94 4.60
N THR A 98 -4.88 1.67 5.20
CA THR A 98 -4.07 1.17 6.32
C THR A 98 -4.95 0.79 7.49
N TRP A 99 -5.91 1.63 7.82
CA TRP A 99 -6.86 1.35 8.91
C TRP A 99 -7.68 0.10 8.65
N ALA A 100 -8.12 -0.11 7.40
CA ALA A 100 -8.93 -1.26 7.02
C ALA A 100 -8.15 -2.58 7.00
N ALA A 101 -6.84 -2.53 6.78
CA ALA A 101 -6.02 -3.74 6.70
C ALA A 101 -5.88 -4.41 8.06
N HIS A 102 -5.92 -5.74 8.07
CA HIS A 102 -5.68 -6.54 9.27
C HIS A 102 -4.20 -6.80 9.41
N ALA A 103 -3.54 -6.07 10.31
CA ALA A 103 -2.12 -6.26 10.59
C ALA A 103 -1.80 -5.76 12.00
N PRO A 104 -0.94 -6.46 12.75
CA PRO A 104 -0.52 -5.99 14.07
C PRO A 104 0.42 -4.80 14.02
N VAL A 105 1.14 -4.61 12.90
CA VAL A 105 2.08 -3.50 12.73
C VAL A 105 1.68 -2.69 11.50
N LYS A 106 1.53 -1.38 11.68
CA LYS A 106 1.18 -0.44 10.61
C LYS A 106 2.14 0.75 10.69
N ILE A 107 2.96 0.92 9.67
CA ILE A 107 4.01 1.94 9.63
C ILE A 107 3.67 2.99 8.58
N GLY A 108 3.69 4.26 8.97
CA GLY A 108 3.48 5.38 8.07
C GLY A 108 4.74 6.22 7.93
N ILE A 109 4.73 7.15 6.98
CA ILE A 109 5.82 8.10 6.81
C ILE A 109 5.69 9.22 7.84
N ALA A 110 6.83 9.77 8.28
CA ALA A 110 6.87 10.75 9.38
C ALA A 110 6.13 12.06 9.07
N ASP A 111 6.11 12.48 7.80
CA ASP A 111 5.42 13.70 7.36
C ASP A 111 4.06 13.40 6.74
N ALA A 112 3.39 12.35 7.17
CA ALA A 112 2.08 11.98 6.68
C ALA A 112 1.07 13.11 6.80
N ARG A 113 0.17 13.21 5.80
CA ARG A 113 -0.80 14.29 5.67
C ARG A 113 -2.23 13.75 5.76
N GLU A 114 -3.20 14.67 5.82
CA GLU A 114 -4.64 14.36 5.74
C GLU A 114 -5.11 13.36 6.82
N GLY A 115 -4.42 13.34 7.97
CA GLY A 115 -4.82 12.48 9.08
C GLY A 115 -4.46 11.02 8.95
N SER A 116 -3.69 10.63 7.93
CA SER A 116 -3.30 9.23 7.73
C SER A 116 -2.50 8.66 8.92
N ARG A 117 -1.80 9.54 9.65
CA ARG A 117 -1.03 9.14 10.83
C ARG A 117 -1.88 8.51 11.92
N LEU A 118 -3.16 8.86 11.98
CA LEU A 118 -4.08 8.31 12.97
C LEU A 118 -4.36 6.82 12.75
N ALA A 119 -4.14 6.33 11.53
CA ALA A 119 -4.34 4.93 11.17
C ALA A 119 -3.09 4.06 11.40
N CYS A 120 -1.96 4.68 11.68
CA CYS A 120 -0.68 3.96 11.81
C CYS A 120 -0.37 3.67 13.28
N THR A 121 0.24 2.50 13.53
CA THR A 121 0.70 2.12 14.86
C THR A 121 2.11 2.62 15.13
N HIS A 122 2.90 2.83 14.05
CA HIS A 122 4.29 3.32 14.12
C HIS A 122 4.54 4.33 13.00
N ILE A 123 5.38 5.31 13.25
CA ILE A 123 5.78 6.33 12.28
C ILE A 123 7.29 6.42 12.22
#